data_0aba5cb12a3f3635c1a41a25e3042198
#
_entry.id   0aba5cb12a3f3635c1a41a25e3042198
#
_cell.length_a   1.000
_cell.length_b   1.000
_cell.length_c   1.000
_cell.angle_alpha   90.00
_cell.angle_beta   90.00
_cell.angle_gamma   90.00
#
_symmetry.space_group_name_H-M   'P 1'
#
loop_
_entity.id
_entity.type
_entity.pdbx_description
1 polymer ?
#
loop_
_entity_poly.entity_id
_entity_poly.type
_entity_poly.pdbx_seq_one_letter_code
_entity_poly.pdbx_strand_id
1 'polypeptide(L)'
;MKNRMIVVTHSLLLIALLAAPSLAADPDAALKKDLTSVIALQGQPCGEVVAVAVQAKNDYAATCKDGNKYRVYESAQGRVVVEKQK
;
A
#
# COMPACT_ATOMS: atom_id res chain seq x y z
N MET A 1 -32.72 -41.61 7.13
CA MET A 1 -32.49 -41.08 7.23
C MET A 1 -31.95 -40.35 7.34
N LYS A 2 -32.04 -40.09 7.37
CA LYS A 2 -31.64 -39.39 7.48
C LYS A 2 -30.74 -38.81 7.63
N ASN A 3 -30.46 -38.83 7.77
CA ASN A 3 -29.55 -38.15 7.91
C ASN A 3 -29.00 -37.55 7.35
N ARG A 4 -29.07 -37.37 6.87
CA ARG A 4 -28.63 -36.75 6.32
C ARG A 4 -28.33 -35.76 6.30
N MET A 5 -28.42 -35.30 6.38
CA MET A 5 -28.17 -34.30 6.34
C MET A 5 -27.45 -33.67 6.81
N ILE A 6 -27.26 -33.39 7.09
CA ILE A 6 -26.68 -32.86 7.80
C ILE A 6 -25.52 -32.38 7.42
N VAL A 7 -25.19 -32.69 7.15
CA VAL A 7 -24.02 -32.44 6.73
C VAL A 7 -23.81 -31.28 6.16
N VAL A 8 -24.33 -31.10 5.63
CA VAL A 8 -24.22 -30.05 4.99
C VAL A 8 -23.86 -28.95 5.59
N THR A 9 -24.40 -28.83 6.23
CA THR A 9 -24.23 -27.75 6.97
C THR A 9 -22.89 -27.23 7.08
N HIS A 10 -22.12 -27.72 7.43
CA HIS A 10 -20.88 -27.21 7.70
C HIS A 10 -20.24 -26.55 6.65
N SER A 11 -20.38 -27.05 5.76
CA SER A 11 -19.76 -26.50 4.67
C SER A 11 -19.74 -25.07 4.72
N LEU A 12 -20.68 -24.57 4.96
CA LEU A 12 -20.75 -23.23 4.97
C LEU A 12 -19.82 -22.55 5.74
N LEU A 13 -19.61 -22.92 6.68
CA LEU A 13 -18.81 -22.25 7.50
C LEU A 13 -17.61 -21.91 6.89
N LEU A 14 -17.12 -22.62 6.29
CA LEU A 14 -15.90 -22.40 5.77
C LEU A 14 -15.90 -21.18 5.13
N ILE A 15 -16.71 -20.90 4.60
CA ILE A 15 -16.83 -19.74 3.95
C ILE A 15 -16.40 -18.66 4.74
N ALA A 16 -16.95 -18.54 5.73
CA ALA A 16 -16.68 -17.48 6.60
C ALA A 16 -15.26 -17.21 6.61
N LEU A 17 -14.57 -18.05 6.69
CA LEU A 17 -13.25 -17.79 6.82
C LEU A 17 -12.69 -17.05 5.82
N LEU A 18 -12.99 -17.25 4.81
CA LEU A 18 -12.45 -16.61 3.77
C LEU A 18 -12.50 -15.23 4.03
N ALA A 19 -13.29 -14.87 4.60
CA ALA A 19 -13.51 -13.51 4.85
C ALA A 19 -12.26 -12.97 5.37
N ALA A 20 -11.77 -13.56 6.15
CA ALA A 20 -10.62 -13.10 6.76
C ALA A 20 -9.74 -12.34 5.91
N PRO A 21 -9.47 -12.72 4.92
CA PRO A 21 -8.56 -12.10 4.11
C PRO A 21 -8.62 -10.65 4.10
N SER A 22 -9.69 -10.25 4.23
CA SER A 22 -9.88 -8.86 4.27
C SER A 22 -8.81 -8.18 4.98
N LEU A 23 -8.21 -8.78 5.79
CA LEU A 23 -7.28 -8.14 6.57
C LEU A 23 -6.19 -7.86 5.68
N ALA A 24 -6.37 -8.12 4.54
CA ALA A 24 -5.37 -7.89 3.59
C ALA A 24 -4.80 -6.54 3.87
N ALA A 25 -3.63 -6.40 3.71
CA ALA A 25 -2.94 -5.18 3.93
C ALA A 25 -3.55 -4.08 3.09
N ASP A 26 -3.58 -2.92 3.61
CA ASP A 26 -4.00 -1.74 2.91
C ASP A 26 -2.89 -1.40 1.92
N PRO A 27 -3.16 -1.38 0.64
CA PRO A 27 -2.16 -1.06 -0.37
C PRO A 27 -1.52 0.30 -0.14
N ASP A 28 -2.30 1.23 0.37
CA ASP A 28 -1.77 2.55 0.62
C ASP A 28 -0.77 2.54 1.76
N ALA A 29 -0.97 1.72 2.75
CA ALA A 29 -0.04 1.66 3.87
C ALA A 29 1.30 1.11 3.39
N ALA A 30 1.29 0.11 2.52
CA ALA A 30 2.52 -0.46 2.00
C ALA A 30 3.23 0.56 1.10
N LEU A 31 2.49 1.28 0.29
CA LEU A 31 3.07 2.26 -0.60
C LEU A 31 3.68 3.41 0.21
N LYS A 32 3.01 3.88 1.24
CA LYS A 32 3.54 4.95 2.08
C LYS A 32 4.85 4.52 2.72
N LYS A 33 4.91 3.28 3.15
CA LYS A 33 6.10 2.77 3.82
C LYS A 33 7.25 2.69 2.81
N ASP A 34 6.97 2.22 1.62
CA ASP A 34 8.00 2.11 0.60
C ASP A 34 8.51 3.49 0.21
N LEU A 35 7.61 4.46 0.03
CA LEU A 35 8.04 5.80 -0.35
C LEU A 35 8.83 6.46 0.78
N THR A 36 8.46 6.19 2.02
CA THR A 36 9.22 6.70 3.15
C THR A 36 10.66 6.23 3.06
N SER A 37 10.85 4.94 2.76
CA SER A 37 12.17 4.38 2.67
C SER A 37 12.95 4.96 1.48
N VAL A 38 12.30 5.10 0.35
CA VAL A 38 12.93 5.64 -0.84
C VAL A 38 13.41 7.07 -0.60
N ILE A 39 12.57 7.89 0.00
CA ILE A 39 12.92 9.29 0.26
C ILE A 39 14.09 9.35 1.24
N ALA A 40 14.07 8.51 2.25
CA ALA A 40 15.13 8.48 3.23
C ALA A 40 16.45 8.02 2.59
N LEU A 41 16.39 7.05 1.70
CA LEU A 41 17.59 6.54 1.05
C LEU A 41 18.19 7.59 0.13
N GLN A 42 17.39 8.53 -0.35
CA GLN A 42 17.90 9.61 -1.18
C GLN A 42 18.39 10.77 -0.30
N GLY A 43 18.38 10.59 1.00
CA GLY A 43 18.89 11.62 1.92
C GLY A 43 17.95 12.81 2.12
N GLN A 44 16.69 12.67 1.78
CA GLN A 44 15.76 13.79 1.90
C GLN A 44 14.97 13.74 3.21
N PRO A 45 14.77 14.87 3.85
CA PRO A 45 14.02 14.89 5.10
C PRO A 45 12.54 14.65 4.83
N CYS A 46 11.92 13.83 5.62
CA CYS A 46 10.51 13.50 5.45
C CYS A 46 9.88 13.06 6.77
N GLY A 47 10.56 12.24 7.51
CA GLY A 47 10.01 11.62 8.70
C GLY A 47 9.21 10.39 8.28
N GLU A 48 8.11 10.62 7.64
CA GLU A 48 7.23 9.52 7.25
C GLU A 48 6.23 10.05 6.21
N VAL A 49 5.95 9.27 5.19
CA VAL A 49 4.96 9.66 4.19
C VAL A 49 3.58 9.42 4.80
N VAL A 50 2.78 10.45 4.85
CA VAL A 50 1.44 10.36 5.42
C VAL A 50 0.34 10.41 4.39
N ALA A 51 0.63 10.84 3.18
CA ALA A 51 -0.36 10.86 2.11
C ALA A 51 0.33 10.65 0.77
N VAL A 52 -0.33 9.97 -0.13
CA VAL A 52 0.21 9.71 -1.45
C VAL A 52 -0.87 9.92 -2.49
N ALA A 53 -0.52 10.59 -3.58
CA ALA A 53 -1.40 10.70 -4.72
C ALA A 53 -0.69 10.00 -5.88
N VAL A 54 -1.35 9.07 -6.51
CA VAL A 54 -0.76 8.36 -7.64
C VAL A 54 -1.05 9.20 -8.88
N GLN A 55 -0.03 9.69 -9.53
CA GLN A 55 -0.20 10.56 -10.68
C GLN A 55 -0.18 9.79 -11.99
N ALA A 56 0.57 8.72 -12.03
CA ALA A 56 0.68 7.88 -13.21
C ALA A 56 1.38 6.61 -12.75
N LYS A 57 1.62 5.70 -13.65
CA LYS A 57 2.31 4.47 -13.30
C LYS A 57 3.70 4.84 -12.82
N ASN A 58 4.07 4.37 -11.67
CA ASN A 58 5.39 4.63 -11.07
C ASN A 58 5.69 6.12 -10.93
N ASP A 59 4.67 6.90 -10.61
CA ASP A 59 4.82 8.35 -10.45
C ASP A 59 3.87 8.78 -9.34
N TYR A 60 4.43 9.20 -8.22
CA TYR A 60 3.68 9.49 -7.01
C TYR A 60 4.00 10.87 -6.45
N ALA A 61 3.02 11.48 -5.84
CA ALA A 61 3.22 12.71 -5.09
C ALA A 61 3.07 12.33 -3.63
N ALA A 62 4.14 12.43 -2.88
CA ALA A 62 4.16 12.04 -1.48
C ALA A 62 4.18 13.25 -0.57
N THR A 63 3.36 13.24 0.47
CA THR A 63 3.36 14.29 1.48
C THR A 63 3.94 13.70 2.75
N CYS A 64 4.90 14.37 3.33
CA CYS A 64 5.61 13.90 4.51
C CYS A 64 5.06 14.50 5.79
N LYS A 65 5.29 13.81 6.88
CA LYS A 65 4.82 14.24 8.17
C LYS A 65 5.42 15.60 8.55
N ASP A 66 6.62 15.87 8.10
CA ASP A 66 7.28 17.14 8.41
C ASP A 66 6.82 18.29 7.51
N GLY A 67 5.86 18.03 6.62
CA GLY A 67 5.34 19.06 5.74
C GLY A 67 5.99 19.09 4.37
N ASN A 68 7.07 18.41 4.17
CA ASN A 68 7.74 18.39 2.87
C ASN A 68 6.93 17.53 1.90
N LYS A 69 7.00 17.88 0.64
CA LYS A 69 6.33 17.12 -0.41
C LYS A 69 7.33 16.76 -1.48
N TYR A 70 7.19 15.57 -2.00
CA TYR A 70 8.12 15.07 -3.01
C TYR A 70 7.38 14.39 -4.13
N ARG A 71 7.92 14.49 -5.33
CA ARG A 71 7.48 13.68 -6.43
C ARG A 71 8.46 12.52 -6.48
N VAL A 72 7.96 11.31 -6.50
CA VAL A 72 8.80 10.12 -6.56
C VAL A 72 8.38 9.37 -7.81
N TYR A 73 9.28 9.20 -8.74
CA TYR A 73 8.93 8.57 -10.00
C TYR A 73 10.11 7.79 -10.58
N GLU A 74 9.82 7.01 -11.60
CA GLU A 74 10.84 6.24 -12.25
C GLU A 74 11.19 6.94 -13.55
N SER A 75 12.47 7.19 -13.78
CA SER A 75 12.92 7.87 -14.99
C SER A 75 12.93 6.91 -16.17
N ALA A 76 13.17 7.44 -17.36
CA ALA A 76 13.24 6.63 -18.56
C ALA A 76 14.33 5.58 -18.46
N GLN A 77 15.33 5.80 -17.66
CA GLN A 77 16.42 4.83 -17.49
C GLN A 77 16.12 3.82 -16.37
N GLY A 78 14.94 3.85 -15.82
CA GLY A 78 14.56 2.91 -14.77
C GLY A 78 15.08 3.28 -13.39
N ARG A 79 15.47 4.52 -13.19
CA ARG A 79 15.95 4.95 -11.89
C ARG A 79 14.85 5.65 -11.11
N VAL A 80 14.88 5.47 -9.82
CA VAL A 80 13.92 6.16 -8.96
C VAL A 80 14.46 7.55 -8.68
N VAL A 81 13.64 8.55 -8.93
CA VAL A 81 14.01 9.95 -8.74
C VAL A 81 13.09 10.55 -7.68
N VAL A 82 13.65 11.31 -6.75
CA VAL A 82 12.90 12.00 -5.72
C VAL A 82 13.14 13.50 -5.88
N GLU A 83 12.10 14.24 -6.18
CA GLU A 83 12.20 15.68 -6.39
C GLU A 83 11.37 16.42 -5.37
N LYS A 84 11.97 17.35 -4.66
CA LYS A 84 11.22 18.11 -3.67
C LYS A 84 10.29 19.08 -4.38
N GLN A 85 9.07 19.16 -3.91
CA GLN A 85 8.07 20.03 -4.47
C GLN A 85 7.92 21.25 -3.56
N LYS A 86 7.50 22.34 -4.10
CA LYS A 86 7.32 23.56 -3.31
C LYS A 86 5.92 23.67 -2.78
#